data_4425800ffe3d45c47aba62721b3447c4
#
_entry.id   4425800ffe3d45c47aba62721b3447c4
#
_cell.length_a   1.000
_cell.length_b   1.000
_cell.length_c   1.000
_cell.angle_alpha   90.00
_cell.angle_beta   90.00
_cell.angle_gamma   90.00
#
_symmetry.space_group_name_H-M   'P 1'
#
loop_
_entity.id
_entity.type
_entity.pdbx_description
1 polymer ?
#
loop_
_entity_poly.entity_id
_entity_poly.type
_entity_poly.pdbx_seq_one_letter_code
_entity_poly.pdbx_strand_id
1 'polypeptide(L)'
;LLKILLKEYWQVKPELNNTKLGFEDKIKGKHAALVIGDRAFELNTKHQYIYDLSAIWKKMTGLPFVFAAWVSNTKLPQDFIVAFNKALENGLTDINKAIALEGDNYSNCENPEDYLNHKISYVLDAEKQRGMALFLKKLVFPTNN
;
A
#
# COMPACT_ATOMS: atom_id res chain seq x y z
N LEU A 1 -8.03 4.26 2.83
CA LEU A 1 -7.03 5.24 3.22
C LEU A 1 -7.37 6.62 2.68
N LEU A 2 -7.56 6.82 1.36
CA LEU A 2 -7.78 8.14 0.75
C LEU A 2 -8.86 8.95 1.47
N LYS A 3 -10.06 8.38 1.72
CA LYS A 3 -11.16 9.10 2.39
C LYS A 3 -10.78 9.61 3.79
N ILE A 4 -9.97 8.85 4.55
CA ILE A 4 -9.47 9.25 5.86
C ILE A 4 -8.53 10.45 5.70
N LEU A 5 -7.58 10.39 4.76
CA LEU A 5 -6.61 11.47 4.53
C LEU A 5 -7.28 12.74 4.01
N LEU A 6 -8.25 12.64 3.11
CA LEU A 6 -9.03 13.78 2.65
C LEU A 6 -9.73 14.50 3.82
N LYS A 7 -10.31 13.73 4.74
CA LYS A 7 -11.04 14.27 5.90
C LYS A 7 -10.11 14.81 6.97
N GLU A 8 -9.11 14.02 7.41
CA GLU A 8 -8.37 14.31 8.65
C GLU A 8 -7.07 15.07 8.40
N TYR A 9 -6.42 14.86 7.27
CA TYR A 9 -5.14 15.50 6.95
C TYR A 9 -5.30 16.74 6.07
N TRP A 10 -5.95 16.57 4.90
CA TRP A 10 -6.15 17.69 3.97
C TRP A 10 -7.36 18.55 4.31
N GLN A 11 -8.31 18.03 5.11
CA GLN A 11 -9.55 18.71 5.51
C GLN A 11 -10.35 19.23 4.31
N VAL A 12 -10.43 18.43 3.25
CA VAL A 12 -11.17 18.73 2.02
C VAL A 12 -12.22 17.67 1.77
N LYS A 13 -13.29 18.07 1.06
CA LYS A 13 -14.41 17.19 0.73
C LYS A 13 -14.68 17.22 -0.78
N PRO A 14 -13.82 16.60 -1.60
CA PRO A 14 -14.04 16.52 -3.02
C PRO A 14 -15.17 15.54 -3.36
N GLU A 15 -15.75 15.70 -4.53
CA GLU A 15 -16.60 14.68 -5.12
C GLU A 15 -15.73 13.48 -5.51
N LEU A 16 -16.17 12.26 -5.14
CA LEU A 16 -15.47 11.02 -5.43
C LEU A 16 -16.26 10.19 -6.42
N ASN A 17 -15.68 10.02 -7.60
CA ASN A 17 -16.29 9.26 -8.69
C ASN A 17 -15.49 8.00 -8.98
N ASN A 18 -16.17 6.85 -9.10
CA ASN A 18 -15.55 5.65 -9.60
C ASN A 18 -15.23 5.82 -11.10
N THR A 19 -14.04 5.40 -11.50
CA THR A 19 -13.63 5.49 -12.90
C THR A 19 -13.17 4.14 -13.41
N LYS A 20 -13.26 3.97 -14.74
CA LYS A 20 -12.71 2.81 -15.46
C LYS A 20 -11.30 3.14 -15.93
N LEU A 21 -10.63 2.16 -16.54
CA LEU A 21 -9.35 2.34 -17.24
C LEU A 21 -9.42 3.50 -18.24
N GLY A 22 -8.32 4.18 -18.49
CA GLY A 22 -8.25 5.32 -19.42
C GLY A 22 -8.73 6.64 -18.81
N PHE A 23 -8.62 6.80 -17.49
CA PHE A 23 -8.93 8.06 -16.80
C PHE A 23 -7.76 9.05 -16.79
N GLU A 24 -6.59 8.61 -17.19
CA GLU A 24 -5.32 9.34 -17.08
C GLU A 24 -5.40 10.71 -17.78
N ASP A 25 -6.01 10.77 -18.96
CA ASP A 25 -6.20 12.02 -19.72
C ASP A 25 -7.16 13.01 -19.03
N LYS A 26 -7.91 12.54 -18.04
CA LYS A 26 -8.85 13.38 -17.26
C LYS A 26 -8.19 14.01 -16.04
N ILE A 27 -6.96 13.62 -15.70
CA ILE A 27 -6.19 14.19 -14.58
C ILE A 27 -5.61 15.54 -15.02
N LYS A 28 -6.43 16.58 -14.96
CA LYS A 28 -6.05 17.96 -15.31
C LYS A 28 -6.87 18.98 -14.53
N GLY A 29 -6.36 20.18 -14.40
CA GLY A 29 -7.02 21.27 -13.69
C GLY A 29 -7.28 20.94 -12.23
N LYS A 30 -8.54 20.81 -11.84
CA LYS A 30 -8.97 20.48 -10.47
C LYS A 30 -9.23 18.98 -10.25
N HIS A 31 -8.95 18.14 -11.23
CA HIS A 31 -9.15 16.69 -11.12
C HIS A 31 -7.89 16.00 -10.65
N ALA A 32 -8.04 15.11 -9.69
CA ALA A 32 -7.01 14.19 -9.23
C ALA A 32 -7.53 12.75 -9.32
N ALA A 33 -6.64 11.77 -9.33
CA ALA A 33 -7.02 10.36 -9.32
C ALA A 33 -6.23 9.59 -8.26
N LEU A 34 -6.86 8.54 -7.74
CA LEU A 34 -6.19 7.52 -6.95
C LEU A 34 -5.74 6.40 -7.88
N VAL A 35 -4.45 6.11 -7.87
CA VAL A 35 -3.85 5.01 -8.60
C VAL A 35 -3.26 4.02 -7.62
N ILE A 36 -3.47 2.72 -7.85
CA ILE A 36 -3.02 1.64 -6.98
C ILE A 36 -2.31 0.58 -7.83
N GLY A 37 -1.26 -0.02 -7.26
CA GLY A 37 -0.49 -1.09 -7.88
C GLY A 37 0.49 -0.58 -8.94
N ASP A 38 0.92 -1.47 -9.83
CA ASP A 38 2.03 -1.27 -10.76
C ASP A 38 1.81 -0.10 -11.74
N ARG A 39 0.56 0.25 -12.03
CA ARG A 39 0.20 1.43 -12.82
C ARG A 39 0.70 2.74 -12.22
N ALA A 40 0.95 2.78 -10.90
CA ALA A 40 1.49 3.96 -10.26
C ALA A 40 2.92 4.25 -10.73
N PHE A 41 3.71 3.24 -11.10
CA PHE A 41 5.06 3.42 -11.63
C PHE A 41 5.05 4.18 -12.95
N GLU A 42 4.10 3.84 -13.86
CA GLU A 42 4.00 4.47 -15.18
C GLU A 42 3.58 5.94 -15.11
N LEU A 43 2.81 6.32 -14.08
CA LEU A 43 2.27 7.67 -13.94
C LEU A 43 3.16 8.61 -13.13
N ASN A 44 4.16 8.06 -12.43
CA ASN A 44 5.00 8.81 -11.50
C ASN A 44 5.83 9.93 -12.15
N THR A 45 6.04 9.88 -13.46
CA THR A 45 6.80 10.89 -14.22
C THR A 45 5.92 11.85 -15.00
N LYS A 46 4.61 11.64 -15.06
CA LYS A 46 3.70 12.37 -15.96
C LYS A 46 2.94 13.53 -15.30
N HIS A 47 2.93 13.59 -13.98
CA HIS A 47 2.12 14.56 -13.25
C HIS A 47 2.97 15.46 -12.34
N GLN A 48 2.63 16.75 -12.29
CA GLN A 48 3.33 17.75 -11.48
C GLN A 48 3.16 17.51 -9.97
N TYR A 49 2.02 17.00 -9.54
CA TYR A 49 1.71 16.77 -8.13
C TYR A 49 1.36 15.31 -7.91
N ILE A 50 2.20 14.64 -7.12
CA ILE A 50 2.05 13.23 -6.75
C ILE A 50 2.16 13.12 -5.24
N TYR A 51 1.25 12.40 -4.63
CA TYR A 51 1.18 12.20 -3.20
C TYR A 51 1.20 10.72 -2.87
N ASP A 52 2.24 10.25 -2.22
CA ASP A 52 2.27 8.92 -1.62
C ASP A 52 1.38 8.93 -0.36
N LEU A 53 0.28 8.18 -0.41
CA LEU A 53 -0.70 8.15 0.68
C LEU A 53 -0.15 7.48 1.94
N SER A 54 0.82 6.58 1.83
CA SER A 54 1.45 5.95 2.99
C SER A 54 2.40 6.91 3.70
N ALA A 55 3.13 7.73 2.96
CA ALA A 55 3.97 8.78 3.51
C ALA A 55 3.12 9.84 4.23
N ILE A 56 1.98 10.22 3.66
CA ILE A 56 1.02 11.14 4.30
C ILE A 56 0.41 10.52 5.55
N TRP A 57 0.04 9.24 5.52
CA TRP A 57 -0.43 8.51 6.71
C TRP A 57 0.61 8.54 7.82
N LYS A 58 1.87 8.22 7.53
CA LYS A 58 2.96 8.27 8.49
C LYS A 58 3.17 9.67 9.05
N LYS A 59 3.10 10.71 8.20
CA LYS A 59 3.19 12.11 8.65
C LYS A 59 2.05 12.50 9.60
N MET A 60 0.83 12.03 9.34
CA MET A 60 -0.36 12.31 10.15
C MET A 60 -0.36 11.55 11.48
N THR A 61 0.08 10.29 11.48
CA THR A 61 -0.11 9.39 12.63
C THR A 61 1.17 9.02 13.38
N GLY A 62 2.34 9.23 12.76
CA GLY A 62 3.62 8.71 13.23
C GLY A 62 3.83 7.22 12.98
N LEU A 63 2.84 6.50 12.45
CA LEU A 63 2.84 5.05 12.29
C LEU A 63 2.93 4.64 10.80
N PRO A 64 3.58 3.51 10.49
CA PRO A 64 3.59 2.97 9.14
C PRO A 64 2.19 2.50 8.71
N PHE A 65 1.93 2.50 7.38
CA PHE A 65 0.70 1.97 6.81
C PHE A 65 0.92 0.53 6.35
N VAL A 66 -0.01 -0.37 6.71
CA VAL A 66 0.01 -1.77 6.26
C VAL A 66 -0.90 -1.92 5.04
N PHE A 67 -0.31 -2.21 3.89
CA PHE A 67 -1.03 -2.33 2.62
C PHE A 67 -1.74 -3.67 2.48
N ALA A 68 -1.08 -4.74 2.91
CA ALA A 68 -1.59 -6.09 2.82
C ALA A 68 -1.07 -6.93 4.00
N ALA A 69 -1.84 -7.95 4.36
CA ALA A 69 -1.46 -8.93 5.37
C ALA A 69 -2.08 -10.29 5.01
N TRP A 70 -1.42 -11.38 5.39
CA TRP A 70 -2.01 -12.69 5.37
C TRP A 70 -3.06 -12.79 6.47
N VAL A 71 -4.28 -13.23 6.11
CA VAL A 71 -5.40 -13.37 7.04
C VAL A 71 -6.06 -14.73 6.88
N SER A 72 -6.66 -15.24 7.95
CA SER A 72 -7.45 -16.46 7.93
C SER A 72 -8.83 -16.23 8.53
N ASN A 73 -9.86 -16.82 7.92
CA ASN A 73 -11.24 -16.80 8.42
C ASN A 73 -11.46 -17.83 9.54
N THR A 74 -10.50 -18.73 9.76
CA THR A 74 -10.57 -19.79 10.78
C THR A 74 -9.31 -19.77 11.64
N LYS A 75 -9.40 -20.28 12.87
CA LYS A 75 -8.25 -20.49 13.71
C LYS A 75 -7.34 -21.56 13.08
N LEU A 76 -6.13 -21.18 12.73
CA LEU A 76 -5.11 -22.10 12.19
C LEU A 76 -4.37 -22.83 13.30
N PRO A 77 -3.95 -24.09 13.08
CA PRO A 77 -3.05 -24.82 13.99
C PRO A 77 -1.72 -24.08 14.15
N GLN A 78 -1.15 -24.15 15.35
CA GLN A 78 0.09 -23.40 15.66
C GLN A 78 1.29 -23.91 14.85
N ASP A 79 1.38 -25.22 14.61
CA ASP A 79 2.41 -25.83 13.78
C ASP A 79 2.36 -25.34 12.34
N PHE A 80 1.15 -25.18 11.78
CA PHE A 80 0.96 -24.57 10.46
C PHE A 80 1.45 -23.13 10.44
N ILE A 81 1.10 -22.30 11.44
CA ILE A 81 1.53 -20.91 11.51
C ILE A 81 3.05 -20.81 11.55
N VAL A 82 3.71 -21.65 12.34
CA VAL A 82 5.17 -21.70 12.44
C VAL A 82 5.80 -22.09 11.10
N ALA A 83 5.31 -23.15 10.46
CA ALA A 83 5.82 -23.61 9.18
C ALA A 83 5.60 -22.56 8.07
N PHE A 84 4.41 -21.93 8.04
CA PHE A 84 4.09 -20.89 7.08
C PHE A 84 5.00 -19.66 7.23
N ASN A 85 5.16 -19.14 8.45
CA ASN A 85 6.05 -18.01 8.71
C ASN A 85 7.50 -18.35 8.32
N LYS A 86 7.96 -19.58 8.61
CA LYS A 86 9.30 -20.03 8.22
C LYS A 86 9.47 -20.08 6.70
N ALA A 87 8.46 -20.51 5.97
CA ALA A 87 8.48 -20.48 4.50
C ALA A 87 8.57 -19.06 3.95
N LEU A 88 7.83 -18.11 4.53
CA LEU A 88 7.91 -16.68 4.16
C LEU A 88 9.29 -16.10 4.47
N GLU A 89 9.84 -16.35 5.66
CA GLU A 89 11.20 -15.93 6.03
C GLU A 89 12.24 -16.46 5.04
N ASN A 90 12.16 -17.73 4.68
CA ASN A 90 13.08 -18.34 3.71
C ASN A 90 12.96 -17.66 2.32
N GLY A 91 11.73 -17.29 1.90
CA GLY A 91 11.55 -16.55 0.64
C GLY A 91 12.17 -15.16 0.65
N LEU A 92 12.30 -14.54 1.82
CA LEU A 92 12.92 -13.22 1.98
C LEU A 92 14.46 -13.26 2.05
N THR A 93 15.07 -14.45 2.18
CA THR A 93 16.55 -14.56 2.26
C THR A 93 17.24 -14.28 0.94
N ASP A 94 16.54 -14.43 -0.19
CA ASP A 94 17.09 -14.18 -1.53
C ASP A 94 16.03 -13.62 -2.48
N ILE A 95 15.69 -12.36 -2.27
CA ILE A 95 14.71 -11.63 -3.09
C ILE A 95 15.20 -11.54 -4.55
N ASN A 96 16.50 -11.42 -4.79
CA ASN A 96 17.05 -11.32 -6.15
C ASN A 96 16.82 -12.59 -6.95
N LYS A 97 16.87 -13.76 -6.28
CA LYS A 97 16.49 -15.01 -6.93
C LYS A 97 15.01 -15.07 -7.31
N ALA A 98 14.13 -14.54 -6.46
CA ALA A 98 12.71 -14.44 -6.77
C ALA A 98 12.47 -13.50 -7.98
N ILE A 99 13.17 -12.37 -8.03
CA ILE A 99 13.12 -11.44 -9.19
C ILE A 99 13.59 -12.15 -10.46
N ALA A 100 14.68 -12.92 -10.40
CA ALA A 100 15.20 -13.64 -11.57
C ALA A 100 14.22 -14.71 -12.10
N LEU A 101 13.43 -15.34 -11.22
CA LEU A 101 12.43 -16.34 -11.60
C LEU A 101 11.15 -15.72 -12.18
N GLU A 102 10.79 -14.52 -11.75
CA GLU A 102 9.52 -13.83 -12.06
C GLU A 102 9.73 -12.54 -12.87
N GLY A 103 10.89 -12.37 -13.50
CA GLY A 103 11.36 -11.12 -14.10
C GLY A 103 10.38 -10.44 -15.05
N ASP A 104 9.64 -11.20 -15.82
CA ASP A 104 8.63 -10.65 -16.77
C ASP A 104 7.46 -9.97 -16.05
N ASN A 105 7.18 -10.33 -14.80
CA ASN A 105 6.11 -9.75 -13.99
C ASN A 105 6.46 -8.36 -13.43
N TYR A 106 7.73 -7.94 -13.51
CA TYR A 106 8.21 -6.64 -13.00
C TYR A 106 8.52 -5.64 -14.11
N SER A 107 8.04 -5.87 -15.33
CA SER A 107 8.34 -5.04 -16.51
C SER A 107 7.98 -3.55 -16.35
N ASN A 108 7.00 -3.23 -15.51
CA ASN A 108 6.56 -1.86 -15.25
C ASN A 108 7.32 -1.19 -14.08
N CYS A 109 8.19 -1.91 -13.39
CA CYS A 109 9.02 -1.38 -12.31
C CYS A 109 10.43 -1.10 -12.83
N GLU A 110 10.84 0.16 -12.83
CA GLU A 110 12.15 0.58 -13.35
C GLU A 110 13.33 -0.10 -12.62
N ASN A 111 13.19 -0.30 -11.31
CA ASN A 111 14.19 -0.99 -10.49
C ASN A 111 13.50 -1.91 -9.47
N PRO A 112 13.12 -3.14 -9.85
CA PRO A 112 12.45 -4.08 -8.96
C PRO A 112 13.33 -4.52 -7.79
N GLU A 113 14.65 -4.57 -7.95
CA GLU A 113 15.59 -4.92 -6.88
C GLU A 113 15.57 -3.87 -5.76
N ASP A 114 15.71 -2.58 -6.09
CA ASP A 114 15.62 -1.49 -5.11
C ASP A 114 14.23 -1.46 -4.46
N TYR A 115 13.19 -1.62 -5.26
CA TYR A 115 11.81 -1.60 -4.76
C TYR A 115 11.54 -2.71 -3.76
N LEU A 116 11.84 -3.96 -4.10
CA LEU A 116 11.54 -5.11 -3.26
C LEU A 116 12.47 -5.23 -2.04
N ASN A 117 13.74 -4.83 -2.16
CA ASN A 117 14.68 -4.91 -1.03
C ASN A 117 14.61 -3.70 -0.09
N HIS A 118 14.26 -2.49 -0.58
CA HIS A 118 14.41 -1.27 0.21
C HIS A 118 13.11 -0.45 0.39
N LYS A 119 12.12 -0.59 -0.52
CA LYS A 119 10.86 0.17 -0.41
C LYS A 119 9.74 -0.61 0.26
N ILE A 120 9.81 -1.94 0.25
CA ILE A 120 8.83 -2.81 0.92
C ILE A 120 9.41 -3.35 2.22
N SER A 121 8.59 -3.35 3.26
CA SER A 121 8.92 -3.96 4.55
C SER A 121 7.92 -5.08 4.86
N TYR A 122 8.40 -6.31 4.88
CA TYR A 122 7.56 -7.52 4.93
C TYR A 122 7.17 -7.95 6.35
N VAL A 123 8.02 -7.69 7.33
CA VAL A 123 7.77 -8.12 8.71
C VAL A 123 6.70 -7.25 9.34
N LEU A 124 5.63 -7.86 9.87
CA LEU A 124 4.56 -7.17 10.60
C LEU A 124 4.98 -6.96 12.06
N ASP A 125 5.85 -5.99 12.29
CA ASP A 125 6.33 -5.59 13.62
C ASP A 125 5.27 -4.86 14.46
N ALA A 126 5.61 -4.55 15.70
CA ALA A 126 4.68 -3.89 16.64
C ALA A 126 4.21 -2.51 16.17
N GLU A 127 5.03 -1.74 15.44
CA GLU A 127 4.62 -0.45 14.91
C GLU A 127 3.61 -0.58 13.77
N LYS A 128 3.83 -1.52 12.87
CA LYS A 128 2.89 -1.85 11.79
C LYS A 128 1.58 -2.39 12.33
N GLN A 129 1.62 -3.25 13.37
CA GLN A 129 0.42 -3.73 14.05
C GLN A 129 -0.39 -2.57 14.64
N ARG A 130 0.26 -1.60 15.31
CA ARG A 130 -0.39 -0.39 15.82
C ARG A 130 -0.97 0.47 14.69
N GLY A 131 -0.23 0.64 13.59
CA GLY A 131 -0.70 1.38 12.41
C GLY A 131 -1.93 0.74 11.78
N MET A 132 -1.92 -0.59 11.63
CA MET A 132 -3.07 -1.36 11.14
C MET A 132 -4.27 -1.24 12.07
N ALA A 133 -4.09 -1.42 13.37
CA ALA A 133 -5.17 -1.29 14.35
C ALA A 133 -5.80 0.12 14.33
N LEU A 134 -4.99 1.17 14.24
CA LEU A 134 -5.47 2.55 14.10
C LEU A 134 -6.27 2.75 12.82
N PHE A 135 -5.78 2.23 11.69
CA PHE A 135 -6.49 2.32 10.41
C PHE A 135 -7.85 1.61 10.47
N LEU A 136 -7.90 0.38 10.99
CA LEU A 136 -9.14 -0.38 11.15
C LEU A 136 -10.14 0.33 12.06
N LYS A 137 -9.67 0.91 13.18
CA LYS A 137 -10.51 1.73 14.06
C LYS A 137 -11.13 2.91 13.31
N LYS A 138 -10.38 3.60 12.46
CA LYS A 138 -10.89 4.73 11.66
C LYS A 138 -11.88 4.31 10.56
N LEU A 139 -11.82 3.05 10.10
CA LEU A 139 -12.80 2.49 9.14
C LEU A 139 -14.14 2.18 9.80
N VAL A 140 -14.12 1.60 11.01
CA VAL A 140 -15.33 1.11 11.71
C VAL A 140 -16.10 2.26 12.37
N PHE A 141 -15.37 3.30 12.81
CA PHE A 141 -15.97 4.49 13.39
C PHE A 141 -15.67 5.72 12.54
N PRO A 142 -16.34 5.90 11.39
CA PRO A 142 -16.29 7.17 10.73
C PRO A 142 -16.85 8.18 11.72
N THR A 143 -16.00 9.07 12.23
CA THR A 143 -16.48 10.17 13.09
C THR A 143 -17.55 10.91 12.32
N ASN A 144 -18.82 10.68 12.71
CA ASN A 144 -19.94 11.46 12.23
C ASN A 144 -19.71 12.91 12.69
N ASN A 145 -19.45 13.76 11.74
CA ASN A 145 -19.67 15.20 11.80
C ASN A 145 -20.18 15.63 10.44
#